data_3a9deaf5dcd1c9dea167635e263aa229
#
_entry.id   3a9deaf5dcd1c9dea167635e263aa229
#
_cell.length_a   1.000
_cell.length_b   1.000
_cell.length_c   1.000
_cell.angle_alpha   90.00
_cell.angle_beta   90.00
_cell.angle_gamma   90.00
#
_symmetry.space_group_name_H-M   'P 1'
#
loop_
_entity.id
_entity.type
_entity.pdbx_description
1 polymer ?
#
loop_
_entity_poly.entity_id
_entity_poly.type
_entity_poly.pdbx_seq_one_letter_code
_entity_poly.pdbx_strand_id
1 'polypeptide(L)'
;MAKTNGTPTPQAELDFLRKTVAQGATDDEFKTFMYLCKAYGLDPLKKEIFFIKYGSKTSILASRDGYLKIANLNENFNGLESDVVYQGDVLSKREDGSLHITYGQDHLTFDKTKLTGAFCSVFRKDREKATTVFVSIREYYKKDAPIWQQYTNAMILKVAEAMALKRAFAISGLTTTEEIETE
;
A
#
# COMPACT_ATOMS: atom_id res chain seq x y z
N MET A 1 -25.48 39.27 -14.26
CA MET A 1 -24.60 38.44 -15.08
C MET A 1 -24.46 37.09 -14.38
N ALA A 2 -25.15 36.06 -14.85
CA ALA A 2 -25.11 34.72 -14.29
C ALA A 2 -23.79 34.05 -14.72
N LYS A 3 -22.98 33.64 -13.74
CA LYS A 3 -21.82 32.79 -14.00
C LYS A 3 -22.31 31.41 -14.39
N THR A 4 -22.18 31.06 -15.66
CA THR A 4 -22.37 29.68 -16.15
C THR A 4 -21.29 28.82 -15.51
N ASN A 5 -21.64 28.05 -14.48
CA ASN A 5 -20.84 26.95 -13.99
C ASN A 5 -20.89 25.84 -15.05
N GLY A 6 -20.12 25.98 -16.13
CA GLY A 6 -19.92 24.95 -17.13
C GLY A 6 -19.17 23.78 -16.50
N THR A 7 -19.70 22.57 -16.63
CA THR A 7 -18.96 21.33 -16.34
C THR A 7 -17.62 21.38 -17.09
N PRO A 8 -16.48 21.13 -16.41
CA PRO A 8 -15.18 21.14 -17.07
C PRO A 8 -15.20 20.22 -18.30
N THR A 9 -14.58 20.66 -19.39
CA THR A 9 -14.42 19.78 -20.55
C THR A 9 -13.51 18.61 -20.15
N PRO A 10 -13.67 17.40 -20.73
CA PRO A 10 -12.81 16.27 -20.44
C PRO A 10 -11.32 16.59 -20.57
N GLN A 11 -10.95 17.47 -21.50
CA GLN A 11 -9.56 17.94 -21.63
C GLN A 11 -9.11 18.80 -20.47
N ALA A 12 -9.94 19.73 -20.00
CA ALA A 12 -9.61 20.58 -18.86
C ALA A 12 -9.45 19.77 -17.56
N GLU A 13 -10.22 18.68 -17.40
CA GLU A 13 -10.09 17.76 -16.28
C GLU A 13 -8.77 16.97 -16.35
N LEU A 14 -8.41 16.47 -17.52
CA LEU A 14 -7.12 15.78 -17.72
C LEU A 14 -5.93 16.72 -17.48
N ASP A 15 -6.00 17.97 -17.96
CA ASP A 15 -4.95 18.98 -17.74
C ASP A 15 -4.82 19.33 -16.25
N PHE A 16 -5.94 19.40 -15.53
CA PHE A 16 -5.94 19.60 -14.08
C PHE A 16 -5.28 18.42 -13.35
N LEU A 17 -5.67 17.19 -13.67
CA LEU A 17 -5.08 15.98 -13.06
C LEU A 17 -3.57 15.92 -13.33
N ARG A 18 -3.14 16.17 -14.57
CA ARG A 18 -1.71 16.16 -14.92
C ARG A 18 -0.92 17.17 -14.08
N LYS A 19 -1.42 18.38 -13.94
CA LYS A 19 -0.76 19.45 -13.16
C LYS A 19 -0.76 19.19 -11.66
N THR A 20 -1.76 18.45 -11.15
CA THR A 20 -1.97 18.28 -9.71
C THR A 20 -1.32 17.01 -9.19
N VAL A 21 -1.48 15.87 -9.90
CA VAL A 21 -1.10 14.54 -9.39
C VAL A 21 -0.03 13.82 -10.21
N ALA A 22 0.35 14.36 -11.38
CA ALA A 22 1.39 13.78 -12.25
C ALA A 22 2.34 14.87 -12.79
N GLN A 23 2.78 15.76 -11.91
CA GLN A 23 3.65 16.87 -12.28
C GLN A 23 4.97 16.37 -12.88
N GLY A 24 5.36 16.95 -14.01
CA GLY A 24 6.58 16.55 -14.74
C GLY A 24 6.46 15.30 -15.60
N ALA A 25 5.28 14.66 -15.65
CA ALA A 25 5.04 13.51 -16.51
C ALA A 25 5.11 13.91 -18.00
N THR A 26 5.76 13.06 -18.81
CA THR A 26 5.61 13.09 -20.28
C THR A 26 4.19 12.64 -20.66
N ASP A 27 3.82 12.80 -21.92
CA ASP A 27 2.48 12.39 -22.39
C ASP A 27 2.25 10.88 -22.24
N ASP A 28 3.28 10.07 -22.50
CA ASP A 28 3.16 8.62 -22.42
C ASP A 28 3.18 8.13 -20.94
N GLU A 29 3.97 8.76 -20.08
CA GLU A 29 3.94 8.50 -18.63
C GLU A 29 2.58 8.83 -18.05
N PHE A 30 1.99 9.98 -18.42
CA PHE A 30 0.67 10.38 -17.95
C PHE A 30 -0.42 9.45 -18.44
N LYS A 31 -0.39 9.04 -19.74
CA LYS A 31 -1.32 8.04 -20.27
C LYS A 31 -1.22 6.70 -19.52
N THR A 32 0.01 6.24 -19.24
CA THR A 32 0.24 5.00 -18.48
C THR A 32 -0.32 5.13 -17.08
N PHE A 33 -0.09 6.25 -16.40
CA PHE A 33 -0.64 6.53 -15.07
C PHE A 33 -2.17 6.50 -15.07
N MET A 34 -2.81 7.22 -16.00
CA MET A 34 -4.27 7.24 -16.12
C MET A 34 -4.86 5.89 -16.48
N TYR A 35 -4.16 5.10 -17.32
CA TYR A 35 -4.55 3.73 -17.61
C TYR A 35 -4.60 2.87 -16.35
N LEU A 36 -3.57 2.93 -15.49
CA LEU A 36 -3.52 2.18 -14.24
C LEU A 36 -4.58 2.66 -13.24
N CYS A 37 -4.81 3.98 -13.14
CA CYS A 37 -5.92 4.53 -12.35
C CYS A 37 -7.25 3.90 -12.76
N LYS A 38 -7.53 3.86 -14.07
CA LYS A 38 -8.77 3.29 -14.59
C LYS A 38 -8.84 1.77 -14.42
N ALA A 39 -7.75 1.06 -14.75
CA ALA A 39 -7.70 -0.40 -14.69
C ALA A 39 -7.95 -0.95 -13.28
N TYR A 40 -7.45 -0.25 -12.27
CA TYR A 40 -7.60 -0.63 -10.87
C TYR A 40 -8.69 0.13 -10.10
N GLY A 41 -9.39 1.07 -10.76
CA GLY A 41 -10.42 1.89 -10.11
C GLY A 41 -9.85 2.82 -9.02
N LEU A 42 -8.59 3.24 -9.16
CA LEU A 42 -7.90 4.07 -8.17
C LEU A 42 -8.04 5.56 -8.50
N ASP A 43 -8.26 6.38 -7.46
CA ASP A 43 -8.42 7.80 -7.54
C ASP A 43 -7.15 8.53 -7.01
N PRO A 44 -6.39 9.21 -7.88
CA PRO A 44 -5.17 9.90 -7.46
C PRO A 44 -5.45 11.10 -6.55
N LEU A 45 -6.61 11.74 -6.63
CA LEU A 45 -6.99 12.85 -5.75
C LEU A 45 -7.29 12.38 -4.32
N LYS A 46 -7.69 11.09 -4.16
CA LYS A 46 -7.88 10.44 -2.87
C LYS A 46 -6.60 9.81 -2.32
N LYS A 47 -5.46 10.03 -2.99
CA LYS A 47 -4.17 9.46 -2.59
C LYS A 47 -4.13 7.92 -2.57
N GLU A 48 -4.94 7.29 -3.41
CA GLU A 48 -4.97 5.84 -3.58
C GLU A 48 -3.82 5.35 -4.48
N ILE A 49 -3.38 6.21 -5.41
CA ILE A 49 -2.29 5.98 -6.36
C ILE A 49 -1.49 7.27 -6.55
N PHE A 50 -0.18 7.14 -6.76
CA PHE A 50 0.76 8.26 -6.91
C PHE A 50 1.63 8.08 -8.14
N PHE A 51 1.88 9.19 -8.82
CA PHE A 51 2.92 9.30 -9.83
C PHE A 51 4.13 9.98 -9.19
N ILE A 52 5.29 9.34 -9.22
CA ILE A 52 6.54 9.89 -8.67
C ILE A 52 7.61 9.88 -9.76
N LYS A 53 8.28 11.00 -9.93
CA LYS A 53 9.37 11.15 -10.87
C LYS A 53 10.61 11.74 -10.20
N TYR A 54 11.71 11.01 -10.26
CA TYR A 54 13.03 11.44 -9.82
C TYR A 54 13.99 11.43 -11.02
N GLY A 55 14.38 12.61 -11.49
CA GLY A 55 15.20 12.72 -12.69
C GLY A 55 14.53 12.05 -13.90
N SER A 56 15.16 11.02 -14.45
CA SER A 56 14.62 10.23 -15.57
C SER A 56 13.81 9.00 -15.11
N LYS A 57 13.86 8.64 -13.84
CA LYS A 57 13.15 7.47 -13.31
C LYS A 57 11.71 7.84 -12.93
N THR A 58 10.75 7.02 -13.38
CA THR A 58 9.34 7.18 -13.06
C THR A 58 8.84 5.94 -12.34
N SER A 59 8.07 6.14 -11.27
CA SER A 59 7.41 5.09 -10.50
C SER A 59 5.94 5.42 -10.30
N ILE A 60 5.07 4.42 -10.48
CA ILE A 60 3.64 4.53 -10.18
C ILE A 60 3.36 3.62 -8.99
N LEU A 61 2.88 4.22 -7.91
CA LEU A 61 2.70 3.57 -6.62
C LEU A 61 1.25 3.53 -6.23
N ALA A 62 0.82 2.44 -5.62
CA ALA A 62 -0.41 2.43 -4.87
C ALA A 62 -0.12 2.55 -3.36
N SER A 63 -0.95 3.32 -2.64
CA SER A 63 -0.94 3.30 -1.18
C SER A 63 -1.49 1.97 -0.66
N ARG A 64 -1.27 1.69 0.63
CA ARG A 64 -1.93 0.56 1.30
C ARG A 64 -3.45 0.62 1.13
N ASP A 65 -4.04 1.81 1.23
CA ASP A 65 -5.48 2.01 1.03
C ASP A 65 -5.91 1.77 -0.42
N GLY A 66 -5.05 2.10 -1.39
CA GLY A 66 -5.25 1.76 -2.80
C GLY A 66 -5.26 0.24 -3.02
N TYR A 67 -4.30 -0.50 -2.45
CA TYR A 67 -4.30 -1.96 -2.51
C TYR A 67 -5.52 -2.57 -1.84
N LEU A 68 -5.93 -2.05 -0.68
CA LEU A 68 -7.12 -2.51 0.03
C LEU A 68 -8.40 -2.24 -0.79
N LYS A 69 -8.47 -1.10 -1.47
CA LYS A 69 -9.59 -0.78 -2.37
C LYS A 69 -9.66 -1.76 -3.54
N ILE A 70 -8.54 -2.08 -4.19
CA ILE A 70 -8.50 -3.10 -5.26
C ILE A 70 -9.03 -4.43 -4.73
N ALA A 71 -8.61 -4.84 -3.53
CA ALA A 71 -9.09 -6.07 -2.90
C ALA A 71 -10.60 -6.02 -2.64
N ASN A 72 -11.12 -4.92 -2.08
CA ASN A 72 -12.56 -4.76 -1.79
C ASN A 72 -13.43 -4.75 -3.06
N LEU A 73 -12.89 -4.37 -4.22
CA LEU A 73 -13.59 -4.45 -5.51
C LEU A 73 -13.65 -5.87 -6.06
N ASN A 74 -12.86 -6.80 -5.51
CA ASN A 74 -12.84 -8.21 -5.93
C ASN A 74 -13.82 -9.02 -5.08
N GLU A 75 -14.79 -9.69 -5.71
CA GLU A 75 -15.82 -10.51 -5.06
C GLU A 75 -15.26 -11.63 -4.16
N ASN A 76 -14.04 -12.08 -4.46
CA ASN A 76 -13.36 -13.12 -3.70
C ASN A 76 -12.62 -12.60 -2.46
N PHE A 77 -12.57 -11.30 -2.21
CA PHE A 77 -11.97 -10.79 -0.99
C PHE A 77 -12.78 -11.22 0.24
N ASN A 78 -12.12 -11.79 1.23
CA ASN A 78 -12.72 -12.29 2.46
C ASN A 78 -12.03 -11.75 3.72
N GLY A 79 -11.47 -10.54 3.63
CA GLY A 79 -10.83 -9.86 4.74
C GLY A 79 -9.32 -10.13 4.85
N LEU A 80 -8.74 -9.52 5.87
CA LEU A 80 -7.34 -9.71 6.24
C LEU A 80 -7.19 -9.70 7.77
N GLU A 81 -6.13 -10.34 8.26
CA GLU A 81 -5.64 -10.25 9.63
C GLU A 81 -4.20 -9.76 9.58
N SER A 82 -3.87 -8.72 10.36
CA SER A 82 -2.52 -8.17 10.40
C SER A 82 -2.19 -7.68 11.80
N ASP A 83 -0.93 -7.81 12.18
CA ASP A 83 -0.43 -7.26 13.44
C ASP A 83 1.08 -7.01 13.39
N VAL A 84 1.55 -6.20 14.32
CA VAL A 84 2.98 -6.00 14.58
C VAL A 84 3.51 -7.11 15.48
N VAL A 85 4.80 -7.41 15.37
CA VAL A 85 5.43 -8.49 16.13
C VAL A 85 6.59 -7.94 16.92
N TYR A 86 6.57 -8.21 18.22
CA TYR A 86 7.61 -7.80 19.15
C TYR A 86 8.46 -9.00 19.58
N GLN A 87 9.61 -8.71 20.16
CA GLN A 87 10.44 -9.74 20.78
C GLN A 87 9.65 -10.46 21.89
N GLY A 88 9.71 -11.77 21.92
CA GLY A 88 8.96 -12.59 22.87
C GLY A 88 7.54 -12.95 22.44
N ASP A 89 7.01 -12.36 21.36
CA ASP A 89 5.77 -12.85 20.74
C ASP A 89 6.00 -14.21 20.09
N VAL A 90 4.99 -15.07 20.14
CA VAL A 90 4.99 -16.38 19.50
C VAL A 90 4.05 -16.37 18.30
N LEU A 91 4.64 -16.58 17.12
CA LEU A 91 3.85 -16.77 15.89
C LEU A 91 3.63 -18.26 15.65
N SER A 92 2.38 -18.63 15.44
CA SER A 92 1.99 -19.98 15.02
C SER A 92 1.22 -19.92 13.70
N LYS A 93 1.46 -20.95 12.86
CA LYS A 93 0.74 -21.06 11.58
C LYS A 93 -0.51 -21.90 11.77
N ARG A 94 -1.67 -21.36 11.39
CA ARG A 94 -2.94 -22.09 11.39
C ARG A 94 -3.03 -23.03 10.17
N GLU A 95 -3.99 -23.93 10.19
CA GLU A 95 -4.24 -24.88 9.10
C GLU A 95 -4.55 -24.19 7.77
N ASP A 96 -5.25 -23.07 7.80
CA ASP A 96 -5.58 -22.25 6.64
C ASP A 96 -4.38 -21.40 6.11
N GLY A 97 -3.20 -21.55 6.71
CA GLY A 97 -1.98 -20.86 6.32
C GLY A 97 -1.84 -19.44 6.88
N SER A 98 -2.83 -18.95 7.59
CA SER A 98 -2.75 -17.65 8.30
C SER A 98 -1.81 -17.76 9.51
N LEU A 99 -1.34 -16.61 10.01
CA LEU A 99 -0.58 -16.53 11.25
C LEU A 99 -1.49 -16.13 12.41
N HIS A 100 -1.23 -16.77 13.55
CA HIS A 100 -1.76 -16.39 14.84
C HIS A 100 -0.63 -15.90 15.73
N ILE A 101 -0.86 -14.80 16.44
CA ILE A 101 0.10 -14.23 17.37
C ILE A 101 -0.38 -14.44 18.81
N THR A 102 0.52 -14.92 19.67
CA THR A 102 0.36 -14.92 21.12
C THR A 102 1.30 -13.86 21.67
N TYR A 103 0.75 -12.84 22.29
CA TYR A 103 1.50 -11.69 22.76
C TYR A 103 2.41 -12.03 23.92
N GLY A 104 3.68 -11.65 23.79
CA GLY A 104 4.67 -11.64 24.85
C GLY A 104 4.63 -10.37 25.69
N GLN A 105 5.48 -10.32 26.72
CA GLN A 105 5.52 -9.16 27.63
C GLN A 105 5.93 -7.86 26.91
N ASP A 106 6.86 -7.93 25.95
CA ASP A 106 7.35 -6.76 25.22
C ASP A 106 6.26 -6.16 24.30
N HIS A 107 5.32 -6.96 23.82
CA HIS A 107 4.18 -6.47 23.04
C HIS A 107 3.31 -5.51 23.84
N LEU A 108 3.06 -5.82 25.11
CA LEU A 108 2.22 -5.01 25.99
C LEU A 108 2.85 -3.67 26.37
N THR A 109 4.17 -3.54 26.28
CA THR A 109 4.89 -2.29 26.59
C THR A 109 4.97 -1.34 25.40
N PHE A 110 4.75 -1.85 24.18
CA PHE A 110 4.93 -1.11 22.91
C PHE A 110 6.33 -0.48 22.76
N ASP A 111 7.34 -1.09 23.35
CA ASP A 111 8.72 -0.62 23.23
C ASP A 111 9.22 -0.84 21.78
N LYS A 112 9.35 0.25 21.04
CA LYS A 112 9.78 0.23 19.63
C LYS A 112 11.13 -0.45 19.42
N THR A 113 12.00 -0.48 20.43
CA THR A 113 13.32 -1.13 20.35
C THR A 113 13.22 -2.65 20.28
N LYS A 114 12.07 -3.19 20.67
CA LYS A 114 11.74 -4.63 20.68
C LYS A 114 10.90 -5.06 19.46
N LEU A 115 10.51 -4.12 18.62
CA LEU A 115 9.75 -4.43 17.39
C LEU A 115 10.61 -5.26 16.45
N THR A 116 10.11 -6.41 15.99
CA THR A 116 10.80 -7.32 15.07
C THR A 116 10.25 -7.25 13.65
N GLY A 117 8.96 -6.93 13.49
CA GLY A 117 8.32 -6.83 12.19
C GLY A 117 6.81 -6.71 12.26
N ALA A 118 6.15 -7.12 11.18
CA ALA A 118 4.71 -7.22 11.08
C ALA A 118 4.32 -8.36 10.14
N PHE A 119 3.10 -8.87 10.28
CA PHE A 119 2.55 -9.82 9.33
C PHE A 119 1.18 -9.36 8.83
N CYS A 120 0.79 -9.89 7.69
CA CYS A 120 -0.55 -9.80 7.16
C CYS A 120 -0.94 -11.11 6.47
N SER A 121 -2.12 -11.62 6.79
CA SER A 121 -2.77 -12.77 6.16
C SER A 121 -4.02 -12.28 5.44
N VAL A 122 -4.07 -12.44 4.12
CA VAL A 122 -5.21 -12.04 3.28
C VAL A 122 -5.98 -13.28 2.89
N PHE A 123 -7.29 -13.25 3.13
CA PHE A 123 -8.21 -14.35 2.85
C PHE A 123 -8.98 -14.11 1.56
N ARG A 124 -9.21 -15.19 0.81
CA ARG A 124 -10.02 -15.18 -0.41
C ARG A 124 -11.03 -16.33 -0.36
N LYS A 125 -12.25 -16.08 -0.86
CA LYS A 125 -13.33 -17.09 -0.91
C LYS A 125 -13.03 -18.24 -1.89
N ASP A 126 -12.20 -17.97 -2.91
CA ASP A 126 -11.81 -18.94 -3.95
C ASP A 126 -10.52 -19.72 -3.61
N ARG A 127 -10.00 -19.60 -2.39
CA ARG A 127 -8.77 -20.27 -1.94
C ARG A 127 -8.92 -20.80 -0.52
N GLU A 128 -8.47 -22.01 -0.28
CA GLU A 128 -8.43 -22.61 1.05
C GLU A 128 -7.35 -22.01 1.94
N LYS A 129 -6.25 -21.55 1.34
CA LYS A 129 -5.10 -21.02 2.08
C LYS A 129 -5.03 -19.51 1.97
N ALA A 130 -4.79 -18.87 3.10
CA ALA A 130 -4.50 -17.45 3.16
C ALA A 130 -3.16 -17.13 2.46
N THR A 131 -3.09 -15.95 1.85
CA THR A 131 -1.81 -15.38 1.40
C THR A 131 -1.20 -14.61 2.55
N THR A 132 -0.15 -15.16 3.15
CA THR A 132 0.49 -14.60 4.33
C THR A 132 1.88 -14.06 4.00
N VAL A 133 2.16 -12.86 4.50
CA VAL A 133 3.44 -12.17 4.40
C VAL A 133 3.90 -11.77 5.80
N PHE A 134 5.17 -11.98 6.10
CA PHE A 134 5.87 -11.39 7.22
C PHE A 134 6.94 -10.45 6.69
N VAL A 135 7.08 -9.28 7.29
CA VAL A 135 8.09 -8.27 6.96
C VAL A 135 8.93 -7.94 8.19
N SER A 136 10.24 -7.96 8.03
CA SER A 136 11.17 -7.63 9.10
C SER A 136 11.38 -6.13 9.18
N ILE A 137 11.34 -5.56 10.40
CA ILE A 137 11.64 -4.13 10.59
C ILE A 137 13.04 -3.75 10.09
N ARG A 138 14.00 -4.69 10.13
CA ARG A 138 15.39 -4.46 9.71
C ARG A 138 15.53 -4.16 8.23
N GLU A 139 14.60 -4.66 7.40
CA GLU A 139 14.64 -4.50 5.94
C GLU A 139 13.96 -3.19 5.49
N TYR A 140 13.01 -2.68 6.27
CA TYR A 140 12.15 -1.58 5.84
C TYR A 140 12.33 -0.28 6.61
N TYR A 141 12.92 -0.32 7.81
CA TYR A 141 13.06 0.87 8.64
C TYR A 141 13.96 1.92 8.00
N LYS A 142 13.41 3.11 7.77
CA LYS A 142 14.12 4.26 7.21
C LYS A 142 14.50 5.24 8.33
N LYS A 143 15.78 5.17 8.77
CA LYS A 143 16.29 5.97 9.90
C LYS A 143 16.13 7.48 9.68
N ASP A 144 16.29 7.95 8.45
CA ASP A 144 16.27 9.38 8.11
C ASP A 144 14.86 9.89 7.75
N ALA A 145 13.83 9.06 7.86
CA ALA A 145 12.44 9.44 7.61
C ALA A 145 11.69 9.69 8.93
N PRO A 146 11.32 10.96 9.25
CA PRO A 146 10.63 11.29 10.51
C PRO A 146 9.37 10.48 10.76
N ILE A 147 8.61 10.17 9.71
CA ILE A 147 7.38 9.37 9.81
C ILE A 147 7.66 7.95 10.33
N TRP A 148 8.78 7.34 9.94
CA TRP A 148 9.20 6.03 10.44
C TRP A 148 9.63 6.09 11.89
N GLN A 149 10.32 7.17 12.31
CA GLN A 149 10.72 7.34 13.71
C GLN A 149 9.50 7.52 14.62
N GLN A 150 8.50 8.29 14.18
CA GLN A 150 7.32 8.61 14.98
C GLN A 150 6.30 7.47 15.01
N TYR A 151 6.03 6.84 13.86
CA TYR A 151 4.95 5.88 13.68
C TYR A 151 5.45 4.52 13.20
N THR A 152 6.54 4.00 13.78
CA THR A 152 7.22 2.76 13.35
C THR A 152 6.26 1.59 13.17
N ASN A 153 5.39 1.33 14.15
CA ASN A 153 4.41 0.23 14.11
C ASN A 153 3.44 0.37 12.93
N ALA A 154 2.87 1.57 12.79
CA ALA A 154 1.92 1.81 11.70
C ALA A 154 2.59 1.72 10.32
N MET A 155 3.87 2.11 10.22
CA MET A 155 4.60 2.03 8.95
C MET A 155 4.91 0.59 8.57
N ILE A 156 5.45 -0.23 9.49
CA ILE A 156 5.78 -1.62 9.16
C ILE A 156 4.51 -2.44 8.90
N LEU A 157 3.41 -2.16 9.61
CA LEU A 157 2.12 -2.81 9.38
C LEU A 157 1.58 -2.52 7.97
N LYS A 158 1.67 -1.26 7.53
CA LYS A 158 1.29 -0.87 6.15
C LYS A 158 2.10 -1.62 5.10
N VAL A 159 3.40 -1.85 5.33
CA VAL A 159 4.24 -2.64 4.43
C VAL A 159 3.71 -4.07 4.31
N ALA A 160 3.47 -4.73 5.44
CA ALA A 160 2.97 -6.09 5.46
C ALA A 160 1.63 -6.23 4.74
N GLU A 161 0.69 -5.32 5.01
CA GLU A 161 -0.64 -5.29 4.37
C GLU A 161 -0.54 -5.05 2.86
N ALA A 162 0.22 -4.05 2.42
CA ALA A 162 0.38 -3.74 0.99
C ALA A 162 0.98 -4.94 0.23
N MET A 163 2.02 -5.57 0.76
CA MET A 163 2.65 -6.72 0.14
C MET A 163 1.74 -7.95 0.09
N ALA A 164 1.00 -8.22 1.16
CA ALA A 164 0.06 -9.34 1.21
C ALA A 164 -1.10 -9.17 0.22
N LEU A 165 -1.68 -7.97 0.15
CA LEU A 165 -2.74 -7.62 -0.79
C LEU A 165 -2.26 -7.71 -2.24
N LYS A 166 -1.06 -7.15 -2.54
CA LYS A 166 -0.44 -7.21 -3.88
C LYS A 166 -0.29 -8.66 -4.34
N ARG A 167 0.19 -9.57 -3.47
CA ARG A 167 0.34 -11.00 -3.78
C ARG A 167 -0.99 -11.73 -3.90
N ALA A 168 -1.93 -11.49 -2.98
CA ALA A 168 -3.22 -12.18 -2.94
C ALA A 168 -4.05 -11.95 -4.21
N PHE A 169 -3.95 -10.75 -4.79
CA PHE A 169 -4.73 -10.34 -5.97
C PHE A 169 -3.89 -10.21 -7.24
N ALA A 170 -2.62 -10.66 -7.22
CA ALA A 170 -1.71 -10.62 -8.37
C ALA A 170 -1.63 -9.22 -9.02
N ILE A 171 -1.61 -8.17 -8.19
CA ILE A 171 -1.58 -6.79 -8.68
C ILE A 171 -0.21 -6.50 -9.29
N SER A 172 -0.20 -6.05 -10.54
CA SER A 172 1.02 -5.77 -11.31
C SER A 172 1.03 -4.33 -11.84
N GLY A 173 2.20 -3.85 -12.26
CA GLY A 173 2.37 -2.48 -12.78
C GLY A 173 2.32 -1.37 -11.73
N LEU A 174 2.09 -1.73 -10.46
CA LEU A 174 2.14 -0.82 -9.31
C LEU A 174 3.27 -1.26 -8.38
N THR A 175 4.06 -0.30 -7.91
CA THR A 175 5.06 -0.50 -6.86
C THR A 175 4.48 -0.11 -5.50
N THR A 176 5.03 -0.66 -4.42
CA THR A 176 4.75 -0.16 -3.07
C THR A 176 5.68 1.01 -2.75
N THR A 177 5.31 1.83 -1.76
CA THR A 177 6.16 2.95 -1.31
C THR A 177 7.54 2.50 -0.84
N GLU A 178 7.66 1.25 -0.43
CA GLU A 178 8.86 0.63 0.10
C GLU A 178 9.78 0.07 -0.98
N GLU A 179 9.22 -0.24 -2.17
CA GLU A 179 9.98 -0.70 -3.34
C GLU A 179 10.69 0.44 -4.07
N ILE A 180 10.50 1.70 -3.65
CA ILE A 180 11.24 2.83 -4.23
C ILE A 180 12.60 2.90 -3.57
N GLU A 181 13.63 2.69 -4.36
CA GLU A 181 15.00 3.07 -4.02
C GLU A 181 15.07 4.60 -4.00
N THR A 182 15.12 5.19 -2.81
CA THR A 182 15.56 6.56 -2.64
C THR A 182 17.08 6.56 -2.69
N GLU A 183 17.64 6.89 -3.85
CA GLU A 183 19.04 7.32 -3.94
C GLU A 183 19.21 8.67 -3.24
#